data_913da261a04b67ea6a06321c7ae383f5
#
_entry.id   913da261a04b67ea6a06321c7ae383f5
#
_cell.length_a   1.000
_cell.length_b   1.000
_cell.length_c   1.000
_cell.angle_alpha   90.00
_cell.angle_beta   90.00
_cell.angle_gamma   90.00
#
_symmetry.space_group_name_H-M   'P 1'
#
loop_
_entity.id
_entity.type
_entity.pdbx_description
1 polymer ?
#
loop_
_entity_poly.entity_id
_entity_poly.type
_entity_poly.pdbx_seq_one_letter_code
_entity_poly.pdbx_strand_id
1 'polypeptide(L)'
;DVKLGEMSNLWDLAQRVQKQMMDALEHRHYDGINVIRELAKRKNMQQQAIMPVVFTSLLFSIDSEDNATINDLGEIKMGVSQTSQVYLDYQVMETKEGLSITWDYIEELFDEEVIGTMFLQYINALKNLDKPYSELLRPAKDDEAIIQKYNDTQCDIEETTIQREFKKVASKYPEHVIVSDIEGEMT
;
A
#
# COMPACT_ATOMS: atom_id res chain seq x y z
N ASP A 1 -10.21 -9.29 2.21
CA ASP A 1 -10.01 -8.41 1.05
C ASP A 1 -11.07 -7.30 1.08
N VAL A 2 -10.66 -6.06 1.35
CA VAL A 2 -11.55 -4.90 1.36
C VAL A 2 -11.66 -4.36 -0.05
N LYS A 3 -12.82 -4.52 -0.68
CA LYS A 3 -13.07 -3.95 -2.01
C LYS A 3 -13.31 -2.44 -1.89
N LEU A 4 -12.34 -1.67 -2.34
CA LEU A 4 -12.39 -0.21 -2.39
C LEU A 4 -13.17 0.32 -3.62
N GLY A 5 -14.24 -0.29 -4.07
CA GLY A 5 -15.02 0.15 -5.23
C GLY A 5 -15.41 1.64 -5.21
N GLU A 6 -16.25 2.08 -6.13
CA GLU A 6 -16.78 3.45 -6.15
C GLU A 6 -17.45 3.79 -4.81
N MET A 7 -16.73 4.55 -3.98
CA MET A 7 -17.19 4.96 -2.66
C MET A 7 -17.38 6.46 -2.60
N SER A 8 -18.52 6.86 -2.08
CA SER A 8 -18.88 8.27 -1.97
C SER A 8 -18.22 8.95 -0.78
N ASN A 9 -18.00 8.21 0.32
CA ASN A 9 -17.44 8.77 1.55
C ASN A 9 -16.77 7.70 2.43
N LEU A 10 -16.00 8.17 3.41
CA LEU A 10 -15.28 7.33 4.36
C LEU A 10 -16.21 6.54 5.29
N TRP A 11 -17.39 7.07 5.60
CA TRP A 11 -18.37 6.42 6.47
C TRP A 11 -18.91 5.13 5.86
N ASP A 12 -19.22 5.14 4.57
CA ASP A 12 -19.67 3.95 3.84
C ASP A 12 -18.59 2.87 3.84
N LEU A 13 -17.31 3.30 3.71
CA LEU A 13 -16.17 2.39 3.83
C LEU A 13 -16.10 1.76 5.22
N ALA A 14 -16.18 2.57 6.27
CA ALA A 14 -16.10 2.11 7.64
C ALA A 14 -17.21 1.09 7.96
N GLN A 15 -18.45 1.37 7.56
CA GLN A 15 -19.56 0.44 7.72
C GLN A 15 -19.36 -0.88 6.98
N ARG A 16 -18.81 -0.82 5.77
CA ARG A 16 -18.50 -2.04 4.97
C ARG A 16 -17.42 -2.87 5.64
N VAL A 17 -16.34 -2.22 6.10
CA VAL A 17 -15.24 -2.89 6.83
C VAL A 17 -15.78 -3.52 8.12
N GLN A 18 -16.60 -2.79 8.89
CA GLN A 18 -17.21 -3.30 10.10
C GLN A 18 -18.05 -4.55 9.82
N LYS A 19 -18.88 -4.51 8.78
CA LYS A 19 -19.70 -5.67 8.40
C LYS A 19 -18.83 -6.87 8.05
N GLN A 20 -17.79 -6.68 7.24
CA GLN A 20 -16.86 -7.76 6.87
C GLN A 20 -16.14 -8.33 8.09
N MET A 21 -15.75 -7.49 9.06
CA MET A 21 -15.17 -7.95 10.32
C MET A 21 -16.15 -8.81 11.12
N MET A 22 -17.40 -8.38 11.23
CA MET A 22 -18.42 -9.14 11.97
C MET A 22 -18.69 -10.48 11.31
N ASP A 23 -18.84 -10.51 9.98
CA ASP A 23 -18.99 -11.74 9.20
C ASP A 23 -17.77 -12.69 9.40
N ALA A 24 -16.55 -12.15 9.44
CA ALA A 24 -15.35 -12.94 9.70
C ALA A 24 -15.30 -13.48 11.14
N LEU A 25 -15.73 -12.69 12.14
CA LEU A 25 -15.78 -13.10 13.54
C LEU A 25 -16.81 -14.22 13.80
N GLU A 26 -17.90 -14.26 13.05
CA GLU A 26 -18.86 -15.38 13.11
C GLU A 26 -18.21 -16.69 12.67
N HIS A 27 -17.21 -16.64 11.79
CA HIS A 27 -16.50 -17.81 11.27
C HIS A 27 -15.13 -18.03 11.95
N ARG A 28 -14.86 -17.44 13.10
CA ARG A 28 -13.58 -17.49 13.83
C ARG A 28 -13.08 -18.87 14.24
N HIS A 29 -13.93 -19.90 14.16
CA HIS A 29 -13.51 -21.28 14.43
C HIS A 29 -12.47 -21.80 13.41
N TYR A 30 -12.44 -21.22 12.20
CA TYR A 30 -11.35 -21.42 11.23
C TYR A 30 -10.54 -20.13 11.20
N ASP A 31 -9.51 -20.08 12.03
CA ASP A 31 -8.74 -18.88 12.30
C ASP A 31 -7.81 -18.45 11.15
N GLY A 32 -7.26 -17.22 11.23
CA GLY A 32 -6.37 -16.68 10.22
C GLY A 32 -5.09 -17.51 10.02
N ILE A 33 -4.59 -18.17 11.06
CA ILE A 33 -3.40 -19.04 10.97
C ILE A 33 -3.69 -20.24 10.09
N ASN A 34 -4.86 -20.85 10.24
CA ASN A 34 -5.30 -21.97 9.39
C ASN A 34 -5.48 -21.53 7.94
N VAL A 35 -6.04 -20.32 7.71
CA VAL A 35 -6.14 -19.71 6.37
C VAL A 35 -4.76 -19.52 5.74
N ILE A 36 -3.80 -18.92 6.48
CA ILE A 36 -2.44 -18.70 6.02
C ILE A 36 -1.75 -20.01 5.66
N ARG A 37 -1.88 -21.04 6.50
CA ARG A 37 -1.30 -22.36 6.25
C ARG A 37 -1.87 -23.01 4.98
N GLU A 38 -3.16 -22.89 4.76
CA GLU A 38 -3.80 -23.44 3.57
C GLU A 38 -3.40 -22.67 2.30
N LEU A 39 -3.31 -21.35 2.36
CA LEU A 39 -2.81 -20.51 1.28
C LEU A 39 -1.36 -20.83 0.93
N ALA A 40 -0.50 -21.02 1.95
CA ALA A 40 0.90 -21.40 1.78
C ALA A 40 1.03 -22.71 1.00
N LYS A 41 0.24 -23.72 1.36
CA LYS A 41 0.21 -25.02 0.66
C LYS A 41 -0.23 -24.87 -0.79
N ARG A 42 -1.36 -24.20 -1.03
CA ARG A 42 -1.94 -24.03 -2.37
C ARG A 42 -1.03 -23.24 -3.33
N LYS A 43 -0.34 -22.22 -2.80
CA LYS A 43 0.55 -21.35 -3.60
C LYS A 43 2.00 -21.83 -3.60
N ASN A 44 2.33 -22.93 -2.92
CA ASN A 44 3.68 -23.44 -2.72
C ASN A 44 4.65 -22.36 -2.13
N MET A 45 4.15 -21.53 -1.22
CA MET A 45 4.85 -20.37 -0.61
C MET A 45 5.22 -20.64 0.85
N GLN A 46 5.67 -21.85 1.18
CA GLN A 46 5.91 -22.27 2.57
C GLN A 46 7.01 -21.47 3.32
N GLN A 47 7.84 -20.76 2.58
CA GLN A 47 8.96 -19.96 3.14
C GLN A 47 8.80 -18.45 2.91
N GLN A 48 7.66 -17.99 2.39
CA GLN A 48 7.43 -16.59 2.10
C GLN A 48 6.37 -15.99 3.02
N ALA A 49 6.50 -14.71 3.30
CA ALA A 49 5.47 -13.96 4.01
C ALA A 49 4.21 -13.86 3.15
N ILE A 50 3.10 -14.44 3.62
CA ILE A 50 1.83 -14.44 2.88
C ILE A 50 1.02 -13.17 3.17
N MET A 51 1.12 -12.68 4.40
CA MET A 51 0.50 -11.44 4.87
C MET A 51 1.57 -10.57 5.53
N PRO A 52 2.40 -9.88 4.72
CA PRO A 52 3.55 -9.16 5.23
C PRO A 52 3.21 -7.81 5.87
N VAL A 53 1.97 -7.35 5.75
CA VAL A 53 1.49 -6.12 6.36
C VAL A 53 0.46 -6.46 7.42
N VAL A 54 0.69 -6.01 8.64
CA VAL A 54 -0.18 -6.24 9.80
C VAL A 54 -0.69 -4.90 10.32
N PHE A 55 -1.96 -4.87 10.68
CA PHE A 55 -2.59 -3.76 11.36
C PHE A 55 -3.05 -4.20 12.74
N THR A 56 -2.52 -3.56 13.77
CA THR A 56 -2.87 -3.83 15.17
C THR A 56 -3.55 -2.60 15.77
N SER A 57 -4.80 -2.76 16.17
CA SER A 57 -5.59 -1.70 16.81
C SER A 57 -5.77 -2.01 18.29
N LEU A 58 -5.28 -1.13 19.14
CA LEU A 58 -5.44 -1.15 20.59
C LEU A 58 -6.29 0.06 21.05
N LEU A 59 -7.33 0.36 20.28
CA LEU A 59 -8.33 1.37 20.64
C LEU A 59 -9.28 0.79 21.69
N PHE A 60 -9.81 1.66 22.55
CA PHE A 60 -10.73 1.31 23.65
C PHE A 60 -10.09 0.44 24.76
N SER A 61 -8.78 0.43 24.85
CA SER A 61 -8.05 -0.32 25.90
C SER A 61 -7.85 0.51 27.18
N ILE A 62 -8.13 1.81 27.16
CA ILE A 62 -7.84 2.73 28.30
C ILE A 62 -8.77 2.49 29.47
N ASP A 63 -10.00 2.02 29.25
CA ASP A 63 -11.01 1.85 30.28
C ASP A 63 -10.87 0.55 31.10
N SER A 64 -9.88 -0.29 30.79
CA SER A 64 -9.60 -1.46 31.64
C SER A 64 -8.82 -1.02 32.86
N GLU A 65 -9.36 -1.26 34.06
CA GLU A 65 -8.72 -0.99 35.35
C GLU A 65 -7.30 -1.63 35.44
N ASP A 66 -7.05 -2.65 34.64
CA ASP A 66 -5.74 -3.35 34.55
C ASP A 66 -4.62 -2.52 33.89
N ASN A 67 -4.95 -1.48 33.11
CA ASN A 67 -3.94 -0.61 32.48
C ASN A 67 -3.38 0.46 33.43
N ALA A 68 -3.96 0.65 34.60
CA ALA A 68 -3.45 1.58 35.61
C ALA A 68 -2.02 1.24 36.02
N THR A 69 -1.69 -0.04 36.09
CA THR A 69 -0.42 -0.55 36.59
C THR A 69 0.79 -0.20 35.68
N ILE A 70 0.60 -0.14 34.38
CA ILE A 70 1.70 0.20 33.45
C ILE A 70 1.97 1.71 33.46
N ASN A 71 0.91 2.52 33.54
CA ASN A 71 1.04 3.98 33.62
C ASN A 71 1.67 4.44 34.93
N ASP A 72 1.57 3.65 36.00
CA ASP A 72 2.19 3.93 37.29
C ASP A 72 3.70 3.64 37.31
N LEU A 73 4.20 2.83 36.36
CA LEU A 73 5.63 2.51 36.22
C LEU A 73 6.42 3.60 35.47
N GLY A 74 5.73 4.46 34.72
CA GLY A 74 6.35 5.53 33.95
C GLY A 74 5.79 5.69 32.54
N GLU A 75 6.40 6.56 31.78
CA GLU A 75 6.01 6.88 30.41
C GLU A 75 6.82 6.04 29.42
N ILE A 76 6.15 5.34 28.49
CA ILE A 76 6.81 4.63 27.40
C ILE A 76 7.37 5.65 26.41
N LYS A 77 8.68 5.71 26.27
CA LYS A 77 9.35 6.65 25.35
C LYS A 77 9.56 6.06 23.95
N MET A 78 9.79 4.76 23.87
CA MET A 78 10.01 4.06 22.62
C MET A 78 9.68 2.59 22.79
N GLY A 79 9.07 2.01 21.76
CA GLY A 79 8.85 0.58 21.64
C GLY A 79 9.10 0.16 20.19
N VAL A 80 9.70 -1.01 20.01
CA VAL A 80 9.87 -1.62 18.69
C VAL A 80 9.27 -3.02 18.74
N SER A 81 8.45 -3.35 17.78
CA SER A 81 7.85 -4.67 17.62
C SER A 81 8.48 -5.36 16.41
N GLN A 82 8.85 -6.63 16.58
CA GLN A 82 9.33 -7.44 15.48
C GLN A 82 8.63 -8.79 15.47
N THR A 83 7.79 -8.99 14.48
CA THR A 83 7.07 -10.24 14.24
C THR A 83 7.63 -10.93 13.01
N SER A 84 7.92 -12.24 13.12
CA SER A 84 8.42 -13.04 11.99
C SER A 84 7.48 -12.94 10.78
N GLN A 85 8.05 -12.74 9.58
CA GLN A 85 7.31 -12.64 8.32
C GLN A 85 6.39 -11.40 8.20
N VAL A 86 6.54 -10.42 9.06
CA VAL A 86 5.90 -9.11 8.93
C VAL A 86 6.93 -8.11 8.41
N TYR A 87 6.61 -7.43 7.32
CA TYR A 87 7.48 -6.44 6.69
C TYR A 87 7.11 -5.02 7.13
N LEU A 88 5.84 -4.79 7.41
CA LEU A 88 5.31 -3.55 7.96
C LEU A 88 4.27 -3.89 9.03
N ASP A 89 4.54 -3.53 10.26
CA ASP A 89 3.62 -3.61 11.38
C ASP A 89 3.11 -2.22 11.71
N TYR A 90 1.82 -2.02 11.46
CA TYR A 90 1.14 -0.78 11.72
C TYR A 90 0.34 -0.90 13.00
N GLN A 91 0.69 -0.11 14.01
CA GLN A 91 0.05 -0.12 15.31
C GLN A 91 -0.62 1.22 15.59
N VAL A 92 -1.84 1.17 16.10
CA VAL A 92 -2.56 2.33 16.60
C VAL A 92 -3.04 2.05 18.02
N MET A 93 -2.76 2.98 18.92
CA MET A 93 -3.08 2.87 20.34
C MET A 93 -3.72 4.18 20.81
N GLU A 94 -4.73 4.07 21.64
CA GLU A 94 -5.29 5.22 22.33
C GLU A 94 -4.43 5.57 23.54
N THR A 95 -4.18 6.85 23.75
CA THR A 95 -3.46 7.40 24.91
C THR A 95 -4.28 8.50 25.55
N LYS A 96 -3.87 8.97 26.73
CA LYS A 96 -4.54 10.10 27.40
C LYS A 96 -4.48 11.41 26.58
N GLU A 97 -3.52 11.51 25.67
CA GLU A 97 -3.28 12.71 24.85
C GLU A 97 -3.84 12.59 23.43
N GLY A 98 -4.36 11.41 23.05
CA GLY A 98 -4.89 11.13 21.72
C GLY A 98 -4.46 9.78 21.17
N LEU A 99 -4.17 9.70 19.89
CA LEU A 99 -3.72 8.47 19.23
C LEU A 99 -2.19 8.44 19.11
N SER A 100 -1.61 7.35 19.57
CA SER A 100 -0.23 6.98 19.26
C SER A 100 -0.23 6.04 18.05
N ILE A 101 0.53 6.37 17.03
CA ILE A 101 0.61 5.63 15.77
C ILE A 101 2.07 5.30 15.51
N THR A 102 2.36 4.02 15.31
CA THR A 102 3.71 3.52 15.06
C THR A 102 3.69 2.61 13.84
N TRP A 103 4.68 2.78 12.98
CA TRP A 103 4.98 1.87 11.88
C TRP A 103 6.37 1.28 12.09
N ASP A 104 6.42 -0.02 12.39
CA ASP A 104 7.65 -0.79 12.46
C ASP A 104 7.84 -1.51 11.12
N TYR A 105 8.97 -1.30 10.44
CA TYR A 105 9.21 -1.86 9.12
C TYR A 105 10.66 -2.37 8.96
N ILE A 106 10.88 -3.23 7.98
CA ILE A 106 12.20 -3.74 7.63
C ILE A 106 12.86 -2.75 6.67
N GLU A 107 13.90 -2.04 7.12
CA GLU A 107 14.58 -0.98 6.36
C GLU A 107 15.08 -1.45 4.99
N GLU A 108 15.56 -2.70 4.88
CA GLU A 108 16.07 -3.26 3.62
C GLU A 108 14.99 -3.50 2.55
N LEU A 109 13.70 -3.45 2.92
CA LEU A 109 12.58 -3.69 2.01
C LEU A 109 11.86 -2.42 1.57
N PHE A 110 12.10 -1.30 2.24
CA PHE A 110 11.43 -0.05 1.97
C PHE A 110 12.45 1.07 1.77
N ASP A 111 12.18 1.90 0.78
CA ASP A 111 12.89 3.17 0.65
C ASP A 111 12.42 4.13 1.76
N GLU A 112 13.37 4.74 2.46
CA GLU A 112 13.11 5.60 3.62
C GLU A 112 12.24 6.82 3.25
N GLU A 113 12.48 7.41 2.08
CA GLU A 113 11.71 8.56 1.60
C GLU A 113 10.27 8.15 1.27
N VAL A 114 10.10 6.99 0.63
CA VAL A 114 8.79 6.46 0.26
C VAL A 114 7.97 6.11 1.50
N ILE A 115 8.52 5.35 2.45
CA ILE A 115 7.79 4.96 3.66
C ILE A 115 7.46 6.17 4.54
N GLY A 116 8.39 7.14 4.64
CA GLY A 116 8.18 8.40 5.36
C GLY A 116 7.05 9.22 4.74
N THR A 117 7.01 9.34 3.42
CA THR A 117 5.95 10.03 2.68
C THR A 117 4.59 9.35 2.88
N MET A 118 4.54 8.02 2.78
CA MET A 118 3.32 7.24 3.05
C MET A 118 2.80 7.48 4.47
N PHE A 119 3.69 7.48 5.47
CA PHE A 119 3.31 7.74 6.85
C PHE A 119 2.73 9.15 7.03
N LEU A 120 3.38 10.16 6.47
CA LEU A 120 2.89 11.55 6.53
C LEU A 120 1.54 11.72 5.83
N GLN A 121 1.34 11.10 4.67
CA GLN A 121 0.05 11.09 3.98
C GLN A 121 -1.04 10.44 4.84
N TYR A 122 -0.73 9.32 5.48
CA TYR A 122 -1.64 8.65 6.39
C TYR A 122 -2.05 9.55 7.56
N ILE A 123 -1.09 10.19 8.25
CA ILE A 123 -1.35 11.14 9.32
C ILE A 123 -2.19 12.33 8.84
N ASN A 124 -1.90 12.83 7.64
CA ASN A 124 -2.69 13.90 7.04
C ASN A 124 -4.13 13.47 6.74
N ALA A 125 -4.33 12.24 6.24
CA ALA A 125 -5.68 11.70 6.02
C ALA A 125 -6.46 11.59 7.34
N LEU A 126 -5.85 11.11 8.42
CA LEU A 126 -6.49 11.05 9.74
C LEU A 126 -6.88 12.42 10.28
N LYS A 127 -6.09 13.46 10.02
CA LYS A 127 -6.41 14.84 10.44
C LYS A 127 -7.51 15.49 9.61
N ASN A 128 -7.90 14.90 8.49
CA ASN A 128 -8.84 15.46 7.51
C ASN A 128 -9.97 14.48 7.16
N LEU A 129 -10.42 13.64 8.11
CA LEU A 129 -11.48 12.64 7.90
C LEU A 129 -12.82 13.23 7.48
N ASP A 130 -13.02 14.53 7.67
CA ASP A 130 -14.19 15.30 7.26
C ASP A 130 -14.21 15.61 5.76
N LYS A 131 -13.07 15.45 5.07
CA LYS A 131 -12.95 15.72 3.64
C LYS A 131 -13.49 14.58 2.78
N PRO A 132 -13.87 14.87 1.53
CA PRO A 132 -14.23 13.84 0.57
C PRO A 132 -13.13 12.79 0.40
N TYR A 133 -13.53 11.52 0.29
CA TYR A 133 -12.61 10.40 0.14
C TYR A 133 -11.61 10.57 -1.02
N SER A 134 -12.07 11.15 -2.14
CA SER A 134 -11.21 11.46 -3.29
C SER A 134 -10.08 12.44 -2.98
N GLU A 135 -10.25 13.30 -1.98
CA GLU A 135 -9.19 14.21 -1.53
C GLU A 135 -8.18 13.54 -0.61
N LEU A 136 -8.65 12.59 0.22
CA LEU A 136 -7.79 11.84 1.14
C LEU A 136 -6.81 10.91 0.40
N LEU A 137 -7.20 10.44 -0.80
CA LEU A 137 -6.40 9.55 -1.64
C LEU A 137 -5.51 10.27 -2.66
N ARG A 138 -5.45 11.60 -2.63
CA ARG A 138 -4.56 12.32 -3.55
C ARG A 138 -3.10 12.01 -3.25
N PRO A 139 -2.28 11.82 -4.28
CA PRO A 139 -0.83 11.75 -4.10
C PRO A 139 -0.27 12.96 -3.37
N ALA A 140 0.91 12.83 -2.79
CA ALA A 140 1.63 13.99 -2.28
C ALA A 140 1.88 15.00 -3.41
N LYS A 141 2.04 16.30 -3.08
CA LYS A 141 2.23 17.34 -4.09
C LYS A 141 3.45 17.09 -4.98
N ASP A 142 4.51 16.53 -4.39
CA ASP A 142 5.74 16.23 -5.12
C ASP A 142 5.51 15.06 -6.07
N ASP A 143 4.75 14.04 -5.67
CA ASP A 143 4.32 12.93 -6.53
C ASP A 143 3.40 13.41 -7.66
N GLU A 144 2.48 14.35 -7.38
CA GLU A 144 1.63 14.96 -8.43
C GLU A 144 2.48 15.64 -9.51
N ALA A 145 3.53 16.38 -9.11
CA ALA A 145 4.42 17.03 -10.05
C ALA A 145 5.20 16.02 -10.91
N ILE A 146 5.64 14.92 -10.32
CA ILE A 146 6.29 13.82 -11.04
C ILE A 146 5.32 13.18 -12.03
N ILE A 147 4.11 12.84 -11.59
CA ILE A 147 3.07 12.25 -12.44
C ILE A 147 2.74 13.18 -13.61
N GLN A 148 2.57 14.47 -13.38
CA GLN A 148 2.32 15.45 -14.42
C GLN A 148 3.45 15.51 -15.43
N LYS A 149 4.71 15.56 -14.96
CA LYS A 149 5.90 15.57 -15.81
C LYS A 149 5.97 14.35 -16.73
N TYR A 150 5.68 13.15 -16.20
CA TYR A 150 5.72 11.91 -17.00
C TYR A 150 4.51 11.77 -17.94
N ASN A 151 3.38 12.39 -17.59
CA ASN A 151 2.17 12.39 -18.43
C ASN A 151 2.13 13.54 -19.44
N ASP A 152 3.07 14.48 -19.38
CA ASP A 152 3.24 15.54 -20.39
C ASP A 152 3.89 14.97 -21.65
N THR A 153 3.11 14.12 -22.32
CA THR A 153 3.53 13.41 -23.53
C THR A 153 2.89 14.00 -24.79
N GLN A 154 2.22 15.15 -24.65
CA GLN A 154 1.59 15.80 -25.79
C GLN A 154 2.66 16.27 -26.78
N CYS A 155 2.62 15.74 -27.97
CA CYS A 155 3.46 16.17 -29.09
C CYS A 155 2.62 16.29 -30.35
N ASP A 156 3.03 17.21 -31.22
CA ASP A 156 2.42 17.32 -32.54
C ASP A 156 2.82 16.10 -33.38
N ILE A 157 1.82 15.32 -33.74
CA ILE A 157 1.99 14.16 -34.62
C ILE A 157 1.66 14.59 -36.03
N GLU A 158 2.65 14.56 -36.94
CA GLU A 158 2.41 14.77 -38.35
C GLU A 158 1.36 13.76 -38.87
N GLU A 159 0.41 14.21 -39.67
CA GLU A 159 -0.51 13.31 -40.38
C GLU A 159 0.30 12.48 -41.38
N THR A 160 0.55 11.23 -41.03
CA THR A 160 1.36 10.30 -41.81
C THR A 160 0.78 8.90 -41.74
N THR A 161 1.33 7.97 -42.50
CA THR A 161 0.99 6.56 -42.41
C THR A 161 2.14 5.75 -41.83
N ILE A 162 1.83 4.62 -41.19
CA ILE A 162 2.83 3.70 -40.66
C ILE A 162 3.86 3.35 -41.73
N GLN A 163 3.42 3.09 -42.97
CA GLN A 163 4.29 2.75 -44.10
C GLN A 163 5.26 3.89 -44.45
N ARG A 164 4.79 5.14 -44.36
CA ARG A 164 5.61 6.31 -44.66
C ARG A 164 6.67 6.53 -43.59
N GLU A 165 6.28 6.44 -42.33
CA GLU A 165 7.22 6.57 -41.20
C GLU A 165 8.22 5.41 -41.18
N PHE A 166 7.78 4.19 -41.45
CA PHE A 166 8.68 3.05 -41.57
C PHE A 166 9.75 3.28 -42.62
N LYS A 167 9.36 3.74 -43.85
CA LYS A 167 10.34 4.06 -44.93
C LYS A 167 11.31 5.15 -44.52
N LYS A 168 10.84 6.18 -43.80
CA LYS A 168 11.65 7.28 -43.30
C LYS A 168 12.71 6.80 -42.30
N VAL A 169 12.29 5.95 -41.35
CA VAL A 169 13.17 5.36 -40.34
C VAL A 169 14.16 4.38 -40.99
N ALA A 170 13.70 3.48 -41.85
CA ALA A 170 14.55 2.54 -42.57
C ALA A 170 15.61 3.25 -43.44
N SER A 171 15.26 4.35 -44.09
CA SER A 171 16.21 5.15 -44.86
C SER A 171 17.24 5.84 -43.96
N LYS A 172 16.91 6.17 -42.74
CA LYS A 172 17.81 6.82 -41.77
C LYS A 172 18.75 5.85 -41.09
N TYR A 173 18.32 4.60 -40.93
CA TYR A 173 19.05 3.54 -40.22
C TYR A 173 19.07 2.24 -41.03
N PRO A 174 19.67 2.22 -42.23
CA PRO A 174 19.58 1.10 -43.16
C PRO A 174 20.19 -0.21 -42.64
N GLU A 175 21.18 -0.11 -41.74
CA GLU A 175 21.88 -1.28 -41.16
C GLU A 175 21.28 -1.74 -39.81
N HIS A 176 20.12 -1.14 -39.38
CA HIS A 176 19.57 -1.50 -38.11
C HIS A 176 18.76 -2.80 -38.23
N VAL A 177 19.07 -3.78 -37.39
CA VAL A 177 18.34 -5.06 -37.33
C VAL A 177 16.95 -4.80 -36.79
N ILE A 178 15.89 -5.09 -37.55
CA ILE A 178 14.51 -4.92 -37.19
C ILE A 178 13.80 -6.20 -36.79
N VAL A 179 14.27 -7.32 -37.31
CA VAL A 179 13.78 -8.66 -37.00
C VAL A 179 14.99 -9.59 -36.84
N SER A 180 14.99 -10.39 -35.80
CA SER A 180 15.95 -11.44 -35.56
C SER A 180 15.20 -12.71 -35.16
N ASP A 181 15.43 -13.80 -35.86
CA ASP A 181 14.90 -15.12 -35.57
C ASP A 181 15.95 -16.22 -35.69
N ILE A 182 15.54 -17.50 -35.64
CA ILE A 182 16.44 -18.65 -35.76
C ILE A 182 17.04 -18.81 -37.18
N GLU A 183 16.47 -18.17 -38.19
CA GLU A 183 16.93 -18.25 -39.61
C GLU A 183 17.88 -17.10 -39.96
N GLY A 184 17.89 -16.00 -39.15
CA GLY A 184 18.83 -14.90 -39.34
C GLY A 184 18.26 -13.53 -38.88
N GLU A 185 18.93 -12.49 -39.35
CA GLU A 185 18.61 -11.10 -39.08
C GLU A 185 18.21 -10.36 -40.35
N MET A 186 17.22 -9.49 -40.24
CA MET A 186 16.75 -8.62 -41.32
C MET A 186 16.92 -7.15 -40.91
N THR A 187 17.54 -6.38 -41.80
CA THR A 187 17.75 -4.92 -41.65
C THR A 187 16.76 -4.13 -42.49
#